data_8291e4d3e1439a8421365636fb79848d
#
_entry.id   8291e4d3e1439a8421365636fb79848d
#
_cell.length_a   1.000
_cell.length_b   1.000
_cell.length_c   1.000
_cell.angle_alpha   90.00
_cell.angle_beta   90.00
_cell.angle_gamma   90.00
#
_symmetry.space_group_name_H-M   'P 1'
#
loop_
_entity.id
_entity.type
_entity.pdbx_description
1 polymer ?
#
loop_
_entity_poly.entity_id
_entity_poly.type
_entity_poly.pdbx_seq_one_letter_code
_entity_poly.pdbx_strand_id
1 'polypeptide(L)'
;VFGYVGPIPLLFEDTLRNNIQYGLEENVKDEIIIQKLMDFKVFKDSAGVLERIISSKTLSSGQMQKISYIRAILNNPDVLFLDEATANLDKDSIFYFNQEINKFKGTIVNITHKPEQFSQVDQKFFIKDKEVHEI
;
A
#
# COMPACT_ATOMS: atom_id res chain seq x y z
N VAL A 1 8.61 -13.03 6.44
CA VAL A 1 7.26 -12.42 6.53
C VAL A 1 6.85 -11.90 5.16
N PHE A 2 5.60 -12.12 4.79
CA PHE A 2 5.03 -11.65 3.52
C PHE A 2 4.04 -10.50 3.77
N GLY A 3 4.14 -9.45 2.97
CA GLY A 3 3.14 -8.40 2.86
C GLY A 3 2.30 -8.58 1.59
N TYR A 4 1.03 -8.22 1.64
CA TYR A 4 0.14 -8.28 0.49
C TYR A 4 -0.74 -7.04 0.41
N VAL A 5 -0.83 -6.46 -0.76
CA VAL A 5 -1.73 -5.36 -1.09
C VAL A 5 -2.51 -5.74 -2.33
N GLY A 6 -3.78 -6.03 -2.16
CA GLY A 6 -4.68 -6.42 -3.24
C GLY A 6 -5.48 -5.26 -3.82
N PRO A 7 -6.30 -5.52 -4.85
CA PRO A 7 -7.11 -4.51 -5.51
C PRO A 7 -8.31 -4.03 -4.65
N ILE A 8 -8.70 -4.82 -3.66
CA ILE A 8 -9.81 -4.51 -2.75
C ILE A 8 -9.26 -4.38 -1.34
N PRO A 9 -9.07 -3.14 -0.84
CA PRO A 9 -8.57 -2.90 0.50
C PRO A 9 -9.54 -3.37 1.57
N LEU A 10 -9.04 -4.10 2.57
CA LEU A 10 -9.81 -4.50 3.74
C LEU A 10 -9.76 -3.42 4.81
N LEU A 11 -10.90 -2.85 5.13
CA LEU A 11 -11.08 -1.90 6.23
C LEU A 11 -12.26 -2.30 7.12
N PHE A 12 -12.11 -2.03 8.40
CA PHE A 12 -13.14 -2.21 9.42
C PHE A 12 -13.74 -0.87 9.83
N GLU A 13 -14.97 -0.87 10.27
CA GLU A 13 -15.58 0.30 10.92
C GLU A 13 -15.01 0.45 12.34
N ASP A 14 -13.87 1.11 12.43
CA ASP A 14 -13.06 1.29 13.64
C ASP A 14 -12.13 2.50 13.46
N THR A 15 -11.35 2.81 14.48
CA THR A 15 -10.34 3.88 14.39
C THR A 15 -9.32 3.60 13.29
N LEU A 16 -8.74 4.66 12.76
CA LEU A 16 -7.64 4.53 11.80
C LEU A 16 -6.46 3.77 12.41
N ARG A 17 -6.14 4.04 13.70
CA ARG A 17 -5.10 3.30 14.42
C ARG A 17 -5.36 1.80 14.40
N ASN A 18 -6.56 1.37 14.79
CA ASN A 18 -6.91 -0.05 14.83
C ASN A 18 -6.87 -0.69 13.44
N ASN A 19 -7.33 0.03 12.42
CA ASN A 19 -7.25 -0.44 11.04
C ASN A 19 -5.80 -0.65 10.57
N ILE A 20 -4.87 0.23 10.95
CA ILE A 20 -3.45 0.12 10.56
C ILE A 20 -2.74 -0.94 11.38
N GLN A 21 -3.03 -1.03 12.68
CA GLN A 21 -2.43 -2.04 13.58
C GLN A 21 -2.94 -3.47 13.33
N TYR A 22 -4.06 -3.60 12.61
CA TYR A 22 -4.65 -4.91 12.37
C TYR A 22 -3.71 -5.86 11.63
N GLY A 23 -3.48 -7.02 12.23
CA GLY A 23 -2.61 -8.06 11.67
C GLY A 23 -1.11 -7.79 11.78
N LEU A 24 -0.70 -6.74 12.46
CA LEU A 24 0.72 -6.53 12.79
C LEU A 24 1.13 -7.47 13.94
N GLU A 25 2.35 -8.02 13.84
CA GLU A 25 2.90 -8.87 14.90
C GLU A 25 3.19 -8.08 16.16
N GLU A 26 3.60 -6.82 16.01
CA GLU A 26 3.88 -5.90 17.11
C GLU A 26 3.20 -4.54 16.87
N ASN A 27 2.81 -3.89 17.96
CA ASN A 27 2.26 -2.55 17.89
C ASN A 27 3.31 -1.54 17.43
N VAL A 28 2.97 -0.77 16.42
CA VAL A 28 3.81 0.31 15.87
C VAL A 28 3.48 1.61 16.59
N LYS A 29 4.50 2.42 16.90
CA LYS A 29 4.33 3.73 17.54
C LYS A 29 3.53 4.68 16.64
N ASP A 30 2.68 5.50 17.26
CA ASP A 30 1.82 6.47 16.58
C ASP A 30 2.61 7.41 15.66
N GLU A 31 3.80 7.86 16.07
CA GLU A 31 4.65 8.75 15.28
C GLU A 31 5.07 8.13 13.95
N ILE A 32 5.34 6.82 13.95
CA ILE A 32 5.71 6.07 12.73
C ILE A 32 4.51 5.97 11.79
N ILE A 33 3.34 5.66 12.34
CA ILE A 33 2.09 5.59 11.56
C ILE A 33 1.77 6.95 10.94
N ILE A 34 1.82 8.02 11.73
CA ILE A 34 1.55 9.39 11.27
C ILE A 34 2.54 9.78 10.17
N GLN A 35 3.83 9.45 10.33
CA GLN A 35 4.84 9.74 9.31
C GLN A 35 4.49 9.04 7.99
N LYS A 36 4.10 7.77 8.02
CA LYS A 36 3.69 7.04 6.81
C LYS A 36 2.43 7.62 6.16
N LEU A 37 1.45 8.01 6.96
CA LEU A 37 0.25 8.69 6.45
C LEU A 37 0.60 10.00 5.73
N MET A 38 1.58 10.74 6.23
CA MET A 38 2.08 11.97 5.60
C MET A 38 2.89 11.67 4.32
N ASP A 39 3.79 10.69 4.36
CA ASP A 39 4.62 10.29 3.20
C ASP A 39 3.75 9.89 2.00
N PHE A 40 2.68 9.16 2.26
CA PHE A 40 1.72 8.73 1.23
C PHE A 40 0.64 9.77 0.91
N LYS A 41 0.64 10.94 1.57
CA LYS A 41 -0.38 11.96 1.36
C LYS A 41 -1.81 11.41 1.50
N VAL A 42 -2.06 10.60 2.54
CA VAL A 42 -3.38 9.98 2.76
C VAL A 42 -4.43 11.02 3.14
N PHE A 43 -4.04 11.94 4.04
CA PHE A 43 -4.89 13.04 4.52
C PHE A 43 -4.16 14.38 4.40
N LYS A 44 -4.91 15.45 4.27
CA LYS A 44 -4.36 16.81 4.25
C LYS A 44 -3.89 17.27 5.64
N ASP A 45 -4.54 16.78 6.68
CA ASP A 45 -4.29 17.12 8.08
C ASP A 45 -4.14 15.86 8.91
N SER A 46 -3.11 15.82 9.74
CA SER A 46 -2.80 14.69 10.61
C SER A 46 -3.31 14.85 12.06
N ALA A 47 -3.85 16.03 12.43
CA ALA A 47 -4.33 16.29 13.78
C ALA A 47 -5.48 15.35 14.16
N GLY A 48 -5.29 14.54 15.22
CA GLY A 48 -6.28 13.58 15.71
C GLY A 48 -6.68 12.50 14.70
N VAL A 49 -5.88 12.30 13.65
CA VAL A 49 -6.22 11.39 12.53
C VAL A 49 -6.37 9.94 12.98
N LEU A 50 -5.54 9.50 13.93
CA LEU A 50 -5.53 8.11 14.38
C LEU A 50 -6.79 7.71 15.16
N GLU A 51 -7.48 8.68 15.78
CA GLU A 51 -8.71 8.46 16.54
C GLU A 51 -9.97 8.52 15.67
N ARG A 52 -9.84 8.90 14.39
CA ARG A 52 -10.98 8.95 13.48
C ARG A 52 -11.54 7.56 13.24
N ILE A 53 -12.85 7.43 13.38
CA ILE A 53 -13.57 6.23 12.93
C ILE A 53 -13.62 6.28 11.42
N ILE A 54 -13.11 5.25 10.79
CA ILE A 54 -13.08 5.10 9.33
C ILE A 54 -13.83 3.85 8.89
N SER A 55 -14.27 3.87 7.65
CA SER A 55 -14.88 2.72 6.99
C SER A 55 -14.74 2.87 5.48
N SER A 56 -15.10 1.84 4.73
CA SER A 56 -15.18 1.91 3.27
C SER A 56 -16.16 2.97 2.75
N LYS A 57 -17.06 3.48 3.61
CA LYS A 57 -18.04 4.52 3.27
C LYS A 57 -17.50 5.94 3.47
N THR A 58 -16.48 6.11 4.33
CA THR A 58 -15.96 7.43 4.73
C THR A 58 -14.67 7.82 4.03
N LEU A 59 -14.02 6.88 3.35
CA LEU A 59 -12.75 7.08 2.65
C LEU A 59 -12.91 6.94 1.14
N SER A 60 -12.08 7.64 0.38
CA SER A 60 -11.94 7.39 -1.05
C SER A 60 -11.24 6.04 -1.30
N SER A 61 -11.45 5.46 -2.48
CA SER A 61 -10.76 4.22 -2.86
C SER A 61 -9.23 4.37 -2.85
N GLY A 62 -8.73 5.53 -3.23
CA GLY A 62 -7.29 5.84 -3.17
C GLY A 62 -6.76 5.91 -1.74
N GLN A 63 -7.49 6.52 -0.81
CA GLN A 63 -7.13 6.54 0.62
C GLN A 63 -7.10 5.12 1.20
N MET A 64 -8.11 4.32 0.90
CA MET A 64 -8.17 2.92 1.34
C MET A 64 -6.98 2.11 0.82
N GLN A 65 -6.60 2.30 -0.43
CA GLN A 65 -5.46 1.63 -1.05
C GLN A 65 -4.13 2.00 -0.36
N LYS A 66 -3.92 3.28 -0.07
CA LYS A 66 -2.74 3.76 0.65
C LYS A 66 -2.67 3.20 2.07
N ILE A 67 -3.79 3.15 2.80
CA ILE A 67 -3.87 2.56 4.14
C ILE A 67 -3.52 1.07 4.11
N SER A 68 -4.04 0.32 3.13
CA SER A 68 -3.71 -1.09 2.94
C SER A 68 -2.21 -1.30 2.71
N TYR A 69 -1.58 -0.45 1.91
CA TYR A 69 -0.14 -0.49 1.68
C TYR A 69 0.65 -0.16 2.96
N ILE A 70 0.29 0.90 3.68
CA ILE A 70 0.94 1.27 4.95
C ILE A 70 0.90 0.10 5.93
N ARG A 71 -0.26 -0.54 6.10
CA ARG A 71 -0.40 -1.73 6.94
C ARG A 71 0.56 -2.84 6.52
N ALA A 72 0.66 -3.12 5.23
CA ALA A 72 1.53 -4.18 4.72
C ALA A 72 3.01 -3.92 5.00
N ILE A 73 3.50 -2.68 4.81
CA ILE A 73 4.92 -2.34 5.02
C ILE A 73 5.29 -2.21 6.49
N LEU A 74 4.36 -1.83 7.35
CA LEU A 74 4.63 -1.69 8.80
C LEU A 74 4.89 -3.04 9.48
N ASN A 75 4.49 -4.14 8.88
CA ASN A 75 4.84 -5.48 9.33
C ASN A 75 6.26 -5.91 8.91
N ASN A 76 7.01 -4.99 8.32
CA ASN A 76 8.41 -5.18 7.90
C ASN A 76 8.63 -6.47 7.08
N PRO A 77 7.89 -6.67 5.99
CA PRO A 77 7.94 -7.91 5.23
C PRO A 77 9.26 -8.05 4.46
N ASP A 78 9.72 -9.30 4.28
CA ASP A 78 10.84 -9.63 3.38
C ASP A 78 10.41 -9.56 1.92
N VAL A 79 9.18 -9.97 1.65
CA VAL A 79 8.56 -9.96 0.32
C VAL A 79 7.22 -9.23 0.37
N LEU A 80 7.03 -8.29 -0.53
CA LEU A 80 5.79 -7.54 -0.69
C LEU A 80 5.13 -7.89 -2.04
N PHE A 81 3.94 -8.44 -1.97
CA PHE A 81 3.11 -8.69 -3.13
C PHE A 81 2.15 -7.52 -3.36
N LEU A 82 2.24 -6.92 -4.53
CA LEU A 82 1.35 -5.85 -4.99
C LEU A 82 0.48 -6.40 -6.14
N ASP A 83 -0.81 -6.51 -5.91
CA ASP A 83 -1.77 -7.02 -6.90
C ASP A 83 -2.72 -5.89 -7.28
N GLU A 84 -2.46 -5.27 -8.45
CA GLU A 84 -3.19 -4.10 -8.93
C GLU A 84 -3.23 -2.94 -7.90
N ALA A 85 -2.16 -2.79 -7.11
CA ALA A 85 -2.12 -1.89 -5.96
C ALA A 85 -2.24 -0.40 -6.31
N THR A 86 -2.10 -0.01 -7.58
CA THR A 86 -2.25 1.37 -8.06
C THR A 86 -3.55 1.63 -8.81
N ALA A 87 -4.43 0.63 -8.91
CA ALA A 87 -5.65 0.72 -9.72
C ALA A 87 -6.57 1.88 -9.33
N ASN A 88 -6.60 2.25 -8.04
CA ASN A 88 -7.47 3.29 -7.48
C ASN A 88 -6.73 4.61 -7.20
N LEU A 89 -5.47 4.75 -7.64
CA LEU A 89 -4.67 5.93 -7.40
C LEU A 89 -4.70 6.88 -8.61
N ASP A 90 -4.76 8.20 -8.32
CA ASP A 90 -4.52 9.24 -9.31
C ASP A 90 -3.01 9.36 -9.63
N LYS A 91 -2.67 10.17 -10.63
CA LYS A 91 -1.28 10.33 -11.10
C LYS A 91 -0.34 10.81 -9.99
N ASP A 92 -0.77 11.76 -9.18
CA ASP A 92 0.06 12.31 -8.11
C ASP A 92 0.27 11.27 -7.01
N SER A 93 -0.78 10.52 -6.67
CA SER A 93 -0.69 9.41 -5.71
C SER A 93 0.20 8.28 -6.20
N ILE A 94 0.18 7.94 -7.50
CA ILE A 94 1.09 6.96 -8.10
C ILE A 94 2.53 7.43 -7.98
N PHE A 95 2.81 8.71 -8.18
CA PHE A 95 4.15 9.27 -8.02
C PHE A 95 4.67 9.08 -6.58
N TYR A 96 3.89 9.47 -5.57
CA TYR A 96 4.28 9.28 -4.16
C TYR A 96 4.38 7.81 -3.77
N PHE A 97 3.47 6.98 -4.25
CA PHE A 97 3.50 5.54 -4.05
C PHE A 97 4.80 4.92 -4.58
N ASN A 98 5.21 5.26 -5.79
CA ASN A 98 6.46 4.79 -6.38
C ASN A 98 7.69 5.27 -5.61
N GLN A 99 7.69 6.51 -5.10
CA GLN A 99 8.77 6.99 -4.25
C GLN A 99 8.92 6.16 -2.98
N GLU A 100 7.82 5.78 -2.35
CA GLU A 100 7.85 4.96 -1.13
C GLU A 100 8.21 3.50 -1.42
N ILE A 101 7.70 2.93 -2.52
CA ILE A 101 8.08 1.59 -2.99
C ILE A 101 9.59 1.49 -3.23
N ASN A 102 10.18 2.49 -3.86
CA ASN A 102 11.61 2.50 -4.18
C ASN A 102 12.51 2.56 -2.93
N LYS A 103 11.97 2.93 -1.78
CA LYS A 103 12.67 2.88 -0.47
C LYS A 103 12.60 1.50 0.18
N PHE A 104 11.71 0.63 -0.29
CA PHE A 104 11.56 -0.71 0.25
C PHE A 104 12.81 -1.56 -0.05
N LYS A 105 13.35 -2.23 0.96
CA LYS A 105 14.62 -2.96 0.84
C LYS A 105 14.46 -4.46 0.59
N GLY A 106 13.24 -4.97 0.65
CA GLY A 106 12.93 -6.36 0.38
C GLY A 106 12.65 -6.64 -1.10
N THR A 107 12.10 -7.79 -1.37
CA THR A 107 11.64 -8.17 -2.71
C THR A 107 10.21 -7.69 -2.95
N ILE A 108 9.97 -7.04 -4.07
CA ILE A 108 8.61 -6.68 -4.50
C ILE A 108 8.21 -7.53 -5.70
N VAL A 109 7.08 -8.19 -5.58
CA VAL A 109 6.41 -8.88 -6.69
C VAL A 109 5.17 -8.07 -7.04
N ASN A 110 5.17 -7.46 -8.22
CA ASN A 110 4.12 -6.57 -8.65
C ASN A 110 3.35 -7.16 -9.84
N ILE A 111 2.06 -7.34 -9.66
CA ILE A 111 1.11 -7.79 -10.69
C ILE A 111 0.33 -6.56 -11.13
N THR A 112 0.40 -6.22 -12.41
CA THR A 112 -0.25 -5.02 -12.95
C THR A 112 -0.57 -5.14 -14.43
N HIS A 113 -1.66 -4.51 -14.84
CA HIS A 113 -1.98 -4.26 -16.25
C HIS A 113 -1.38 -2.95 -16.79
N LYS A 114 -0.71 -2.18 -15.92
CA LYS A 114 -0.12 -0.87 -16.26
C LYS A 114 1.37 -0.83 -15.89
N PRO A 115 2.20 -1.66 -16.53
CA PRO A 115 3.62 -1.77 -16.20
C PRO A 115 4.39 -0.45 -16.39
N GLU A 116 3.89 0.45 -17.23
CA GLU A 116 4.46 1.79 -17.46
C GLU A 116 4.43 2.70 -16.22
N GLN A 117 3.62 2.37 -15.23
CA GLN A 117 3.57 3.12 -13.96
C GLN A 117 4.77 2.85 -13.05
N PHE A 118 5.57 1.84 -13.35
CA PHE A 118 6.69 1.39 -12.52
C PHE A 118 8.00 1.52 -13.31
N SER A 119 8.90 2.39 -12.84
CA SER A 119 10.12 2.75 -13.58
C SER A 119 11.36 1.95 -13.18
N GLN A 120 11.40 1.45 -11.96
CA GLN A 120 12.56 0.69 -11.44
C GLN A 120 12.16 -0.76 -11.23
N VAL A 121 12.39 -1.57 -12.25
CA VAL A 121 12.02 -3.00 -12.24
C VAL A 121 13.23 -3.81 -12.69
N ASP A 122 13.67 -4.76 -11.87
CA ASP A 122 14.83 -5.61 -12.16
C ASP A 122 14.49 -6.69 -13.21
N GLN A 123 13.30 -7.28 -13.11
CA GLN A 123 12.83 -8.32 -14.02
C GLN A 123 11.36 -8.11 -14.38
N LYS A 124 11.02 -8.40 -15.63
CA LYS A 124 9.63 -8.36 -16.13
C LYS A 124 9.24 -9.69 -16.71
N PHE A 125 8.05 -10.13 -16.35
CA PHE A 125 7.43 -11.34 -16.88
C PHE A 125 6.10 -11.01 -17.51
N PHE A 126 5.79 -11.69 -18.59
CA PHE A 126 4.51 -11.60 -19.26
C PHE A 126 3.83 -12.96 -19.26
N ILE A 127 2.58 -13.02 -18.86
CA ILE A 127 1.80 -14.26 -18.84
C ILE A 127 0.84 -14.26 -20.01
N LYS A 128 1.01 -15.20 -20.92
CA LYS A 128 0.13 -15.42 -22.05
C LYS A 128 -0.10 -16.92 -22.26
N ASP A 129 -1.34 -17.30 -22.53
CA ASP A 129 -1.74 -18.68 -22.82
C ASP A 129 -1.28 -19.69 -21.72
N LYS A 130 -1.30 -19.25 -20.45
CA LYS A 130 -0.81 -20.01 -19.28
C LYS A 130 0.70 -20.25 -19.25
N GLU A 131 1.45 -19.58 -20.07
CA GLU A 131 2.91 -19.61 -20.10
C GLU A 131 3.51 -18.31 -19.60
N VAL A 132 4.66 -18.38 -18.93
CA VAL A 132 5.40 -17.24 -18.40
C VAL A 132 6.58 -16.96 -19.31
N HIS A 133 6.69 -15.73 -19.78
CA HIS A 133 7.78 -15.25 -20.62
C HIS A 133 8.51 -14.11 -19.91
N GLU A 134 9.82 -14.19 -19.80
CA GLU A 134 10.66 -13.07 -19.36
C GLU A 134 10.84 -12.09 -20.53
N ILE A 135 10.75 -10.81 -20.23
CA ILE A 135 10.89 -9.75 -21.25
C ILE A 135 12.21 -9.02 -21.03
#